data_7194fc58116c6098ea12d844f23a45db
#
_entry.id   7194fc58116c6098ea12d844f23a45db
#
_cell.length_a   1.000
_cell.length_b   1.000
_cell.length_c   1.000
_cell.angle_alpha   90.00
_cell.angle_beta   90.00
_cell.angle_gamma   90.00
#
_symmetry.space_group_name_H-M   'P 1'
#
loop_
_entity.id
_entity.type
_entity.pdbx_description
1 polymer ?
#
loop_
_entity_poly.entity_id
_entity_poly.type
_entity_poly.pdbx_seq_one_letter_code
_entity_poly.pdbx_strand_id
1 'polypeptide(L)'
;MTSPTTASARGLATLTYDGTVLDVWYPAPKVDEAVAETGTRRLDEPDARFKDLIGPDEARGVARVTVETTIADLTQPAVDAYDVYLRLHLLSHRLIRPHGANMDGIFGLLSNVVWTNYGPCAVGDFQMTRGRLAANGPVVVYSVDKFPRMVDYVVPSGVRIGDADRVRLGAHLAEGTTVMHEGFVNFNAGTLGASMVEGRISAGVVVGDGTDIGGGASIMGTLSGGGKETITIGQRCLLGALSLIHISEP
;
A
#
# COMPACT_ATOMS: atom_id res chain seq x y z
N MET A 1 -12.67 16.11 -13.54
CA MET A 1 -11.53 15.41 -14.18
C MET A 1 -11.93 13.96 -14.27
N THR A 2 -11.77 13.34 -15.43
CA THR A 2 -11.92 11.89 -15.59
C THR A 2 -10.84 11.17 -14.77
N SER A 3 -11.19 10.05 -14.14
CA SER A 3 -10.19 9.24 -13.43
C SER A 3 -9.15 8.69 -14.40
N PRO A 4 -7.86 8.61 -14.03
CA PRO A 4 -6.84 7.95 -14.83
C PRO A 4 -7.23 6.51 -15.16
N THR A 5 -6.93 6.06 -16.36
CA THR A 5 -7.29 4.71 -16.84
C THR A 5 -6.08 3.82 -17.02
N THR A 6 -4.90 4.39 -17.23
CA THR A 6 -3.63 3.67 -17.45
C THR A 6 -2.59 4.07 -16.43
N ALA A 7 -1.59 3.23 -16.22
CA ALA A 7 -0.45 3.54 -15.36
C ALA A 7 0.83 2.87 -15.82
N SER A 8 1.96 3.47 -15.44
CA SER A 8 3.28 2.90 -15.65
C SER A 8 4.24 3.27 -14.53
N ALA A 9 5.22 2.43 -14.24
CA ALA A 9 6.32 2.78 -13.34
C ALA A 9 7.55 1.91 -13.55
N ARG A 10 8.73 2.49 -13.31
CA ARG A 10 9.96 1.75 -13.07
C ARG A 10 10.18 1.63 -11.58
N GLY A 11 10.55 0.42 -11.13
CA GLY A 11 10.67 0.09 -9.72
C GLY A 11 11.79 -0.88 -9.40
N LEU A 12 12.01 -1.06 -8.11
CA LEU A 12 12.92 -2.03 -7.53
C LEU A 12 12.08 -3.13 -6.88
N ALA A 13 12.18 -4.35 -7.39
CA ALA A 13 11.50 -5.51 -6.85
C ALA A 13 12.45 -6.37 -6.01
N THR A 14 11.96 -6.90 -4.90
CA THR A 14 12.64 -7.94 -4.10
C THR A 14 11.96 -9.28 -4.34
N LEU A 15 12.74 -10.26 -4.77
CA LEU A 15 12.26 -11.61 -5.06
C LEU A 15 13.05 -12.64 -4.26
N THR A 16 12.39 -13.69 -3.86
CA THR A 16 13.06 -14.92 -3.45
C THR A 16 13.73 -15.61 -4.64
N TYR A 17 14.63 -16.54 -4.41
CA TYR A 17 15.33 -17.22 -5.50
C TYR A 17 14.45 -18.15 -6.35
N ASP A 18 13.26 -18.52 -5.85
CA ASP A 18 12.22 -19.22 -6.62
C ASP A 18 11.33 -18.29 -7.45
N GLY A 19 11.57 -16.97 -7.37
CA GLY A 19 10.86 -15.96 -8.15
C GLY A 19 9.63 -15.37 -7.48
N THR A 20 9.33 -15.73 -6.21
CA THR A 20 8.21 -15.12 -5.46
C THR A 20 8.50 -13.64 -5.18
N VAL A 21 7.59 -12.76 -5.56
CA VAL A 21 7.67 -11.32 -5.31
C VAL A 21 7.32 -11.05 -3.84
N LEU A 22 8.24 -10.44 -3.11
CA LEU A 22 8.01 -10.01 -1.72
C LEU A 22 7.52 -8.56 -1.67
N ASP A 23 8.15 -7.67 -2.43
CA ASP A 23 7.72 -6.28 -2.58
C ASP A 23 8.16 -5.69 -3.91
N VAL A 24 7.59 -4.52 -4.24
CA VAL A 24 8.09 -3.64 -5.29
C VAL A 24 7.96 -2.19 -4.85
N TRP A 25 9.06 -1.44 -4.96
CA TRP A 25 9.06 -0.01 -4.70
C TRP A 25 9.02 0.77 -6.01
N TYR A 26 7.98 1.58 -6.21
CA TYR A 26 7.78 2.48 -7.36
C TYR A 26 7.87 3.96 -6.90
N PRO A 27 9.05 4.57 -6.90
CA PRO A 27 9.24 5.93 -6.34
C PRO A 27 8.62 7.05 -7.18
N ALA A 28 8.31 6.80 -8.45
CA ALA A 28 7.78 7.81 -9.37
C ALA A 28 6.80 7.16 -10.37
N PRO A 29 5.65 6.65 -9.90
CA PRO A 29 4.63 6.12 -10.79
C PRO A 29 3.98 7.24 -11.60
N LYS A 30 3.42 6.88 -12.76
CA LYS A 30 2.77 7.79 -13.69
C LYS A 30 1.40 7.25 -14.11
N VAL A 31 0.51 8.15 -14.51
CA VAL A 31 -0.82 7.84 -15.01
C VAL A 31 -1.04 8.50 -16.36
N ASP A 32 -2.05 8.00 -17.10
CA ASP A 32 -2.49 8.54 -18.40
C ASP A 32 -1.39 8.59 -19.49
N GLU A 33 -0.33 7.79 -19.34
CA GLU A 33 0.61 7.54 -20.43
C GLU A 33 0.05 6.49 -21.41
N ALA A 34 0.43 6.58 -22.68
CA ALA A 34 0.05 5.57 -23.67
C ALA A 34 0.69 4.22 -23.29
N VAL A 35 -0.14 3.26 -22.92
CA VAL A 35 0.25 1.90 -22.52
C VAL A 35 -0.49 0.92 -23.44
N ALA A 36 0.26 0.05 -24.12
CA ALA A 36 -0.32 -0.90 -25.07
C ALA A 36 -0.92 -2.12 -24.38
N GLU A 37 -0.28 -2.61 -23.30
CA GLU A 37 -0.68 -3.83 -22.60
C GLU A 37 -0.30 -3.77 -21.12
N THR A 38 -0.98 -4.57 -20.32
CA THR A 38 -0.66 -4.75 -18.90
C THR A 38 0.41 -5.83 -18.76
N GLY A 39 1.45 -5.55 -17.96
CA GLY A 39 2.48 -6.54 -17.66
C GLY A 39 3.72 -5.94 -17.02
N THR A 40 4.64 -6.82 -16.64
CA THR A 40 5.91 -6.43 -16.04
C THR A 40 7.07 -7.06 -16.78
N ARG A 41 8.09 -6.27 -17.05
CA ARG A 41 9.36 -6.75 -17.62
C ARG A 41 10.53 -6.37 -16.73
N ARG A 42 11.54 -7.23 -16.65
CA ARG A 42 12.84 -6.88 -16.07
C ARG A 42 13.55 -5.93 -17.03
N LEU A 43 14.29 -4.99 -16.46
CA LEU A 43 15.12 -4.08 -17.24
C LEU A 43 16.54 -4.66 -17.33
N ASP A 44 17.07 -4.77 -18.55
CA ASP A 44 18.44 -5.22 -18.80
C ASP A 44 19.46 -4.19 -18.28
N GLU A 45 19.15 -2.90 -18.47
CA GLU A 45 19.90 -1.81 -17.89
C GLU A 45 19.19 -1.30 -16.65
N PRO A 46 19.83 -1.35 -15.45
CA PRO A 46 19.22 -0.86 -14.23
C PRO A 46 19.00 0.65 -14.31
N ASP A 47 17.88 1.10 -13.79
CA ASP A 47 17.66 2.53 -13.54
C ASP A 47 18.79 3.06 -12.64
N ALA A 48 19.38 4.20 -13.03
CA ALA A 48 20.53 4.77 -12.33
C ALA A 48 20.26 4.99 -10.82
N ARG A 49 19.00 5.23 -10.44
CA ARG A 49 18.56 5.39 -9.04
C ARG A 49 18.76 4.12 -8.21
N PHE A 50 18.77 2.94 -8.83
CA PHE A 50 18.81 1.65 -8.15
C PHE A 50 20.10 0.87 -8.37
N LYS A 51 21.04 1.42 -9.13
CA LYS A 51 22.26 0.72 -9.55
C LYS A 51 22.99 0.01 -8.40
N ASP A 52 23.11 0.66 -7.25
CA ASP A 52 23.82 0.12 -6.09
C ASP A 52 22.92 -0.75 -5.17
N LEU A 53 21.65 -0.89 -5.53
CA LEU A 53 20.66 -1.64 -4.75
C LEU A 53 20.32 -3.00 -5.37
N ILE A 54 20.71 -3.26 -6.62
CA ILE A 54 20.38 -4.51 -7.32
C ILE A 54 21.38 -5.61 -7.02
N GLY A 55 20.93 -6.83 -7.16
CA GLY A 55 21.75 -8.03 -6.99
C GLY A 55 21.26 -8.94 -5.85
N PRO A 56 22.01 -10.01 -5.59
CA PRO A 56 21.69 -10.95 -4.53
C PRO A 56 21.92 -10.33 -3.14
N ASP A 57 21.06 -10.71 -2.20
CA ASP A 57 21.20 -10.45 -0.77
C ASP A 57 21.14 -11.80 -0.04
N GLU A 58 22.31 -12.41 0.13
CA GLU A 58 22.46 -13.74 0.69
C GLU A 58 21.97 -13.82 2.14
N ALA A 59 22.08 -12.71 2.89
CA ALA A 59 21.65 -12.68 4.28
C ALA A 59 20.12 -12.85 4.39
N ARG A 60 19.37 -12.22 3.49
CA ARG A 60 17.91 -12.37 3.41
C ARG A 60 17.48 -13.56 2.56
N GLY A 61 18.34 -14.09 1.69
CA GLY A 61 17.99 -15.13 0.71
C GLY A 61 17.09 -14.60 -0.41
N VAL A 62 17.37 -13.38 -0.90
CA VAL A 62 16.59 -12.70 -1.93
C VAL A 62 17.49 -12.08 -3.00
N ALA A 63 16.89 -11.69 -4.12
CA ALA A 63 17.53 -10.85 -5.12
C ALA A 63 16.69 -9.59 -5.36
N ARG A 64 17.37 -8.46 -5.60
CA ARG A 64 16.72 -7.22 -6.02
C ARG A 64 16.97 -6.97 -7.49
N VAL A 65 15.92 -6.64 -8.22
CA VAL A 65 15.96 -6.40 -9.67
C VAL A 65 15.17 -5.15 -10.04
N THR A 66 15.57 -4.50 -11.12
CA THR A 66 14.79 -3.39 -11.66
C THR A 66 13.74 -3.91 -12.64
N VAL A 67 12.54 -3.34 -12.54
CA VAL A 67 11.39 -3.70 -13.36
C VAL A 67 10.71 -2.47 -13.92
N GLU A 68 10.01 -2.68 -15.03
CA GLU A 68 9.03 -1.72 -15.56
C GLU A 68 7.68 -2.43 -15.61
N THR A 69 6.69 -1.84 -14.93
CA THR A 69 5.32 -2.34 -14.89
C THR A 69 4.40 -1.35 -15.57
N THR A 70 3.50 -1.88 -16.38
CA THR A 70 2.47 -1.13 -17.11
C THR A 70 1.10 -1.70 -16.82
N ILE A 71 0.08 -0.84 -16.73
CA ILE A 71 -1.33 -1.18 -16.58
C ILE A 71 -2.11 -0.45 -17.66
N ALA A 72 -2.67 -1.20 -18.61
CA ALA A 72 -3.42 -0.65 -19.72
C ALA A 72 -4.86 -0.23 -19.36
N ASP A 73 -5.42 -0.83 -18.30
CA ASP A 73 -6.75 -0.50 -17.81
C ASP A 73 -6.86 -0.77 -16.30
N LEU A 74 -6.90 0.31 -15.51
CA LEU A 74 -7.03 0.25 -14.06
C LEU A 74 -8.38 -0.32 -13.58
N THR A 75 -9.38 -0.39 -14.44
CA THR A 75 -10.69 -0.98 -14.11
C THR A 75 -10.69 -2.51 -14.13
N GLN A 76 -9.70 -3.12 -14.82
CA GLN A 76 -9.54 -4.57 -14.83
C GLN A 76 -8.87 -5.06 -13.53
N PRO A 77 -9.13 -6.30 -13.09
CA PRO A 77 -8.41 -6.91 -11.98
C PRO A 77 -6.90 -6.91 -12.20
N ALA A 78 -6.14 -6.83 -11.11
CA ALA A 78 -4.68 -6.94 -11.17
C ALA A 78 -4.25 -8.34 -11.64
N VAL A 79 -3.16 -8.39 -12.43
CA VAL A 79 -2.71 -9.66 -13.05
C VAL A 79 -1.63 -10.37 -12.24
N ASP A 80 -0.84 -9.65 -11.46
CA ASP A 80 0.26 -10.18 -10.63
C ASP A 80 0.59 -9.26 -9.45
N ALA A 81 1.57 -9.63 -8.64
CA ALA A 81 2.00 -8.84 -7.49
C ALA A 81 2.59 -7.48 -7.89
N TYR A 82 3.28 -7.38 -9.03
CA TYR A 82 3.84 -6.12 -9.50
C TYR A 82 2.74 -5.11 -9.81
N ASP A 83 1.70 -5.54 -10.51
CA ASP A 83 0.50 -4.74 -10.80
C ASP A 83 -0.17 -4.28 -9.50
N VAL A 84 -0.36 -5.18 -8.51
CA VAL A 84 -0.93 -4.81 -7.21
C VAL A 84 -0.09 -3.73 -6.53
N TYR A 85 1.24 -3.91 -6.44
CA TYR A 85 2.13 -2.91 -5.83
C TYR A 85 2.06 -1.56 -6.56
N LEU A 86 1.94 -1.55 -7.89
CA LEU A 86 1.78 -0.30 -8.64
C LEU A 86 0.47 0.41 -8.25
N ARG A 87 -0.67 -0.30 -8.19
CA ARG A 87 -1.95 0.28 -7.74
C ARG A 87 -1.86 0.86 -6.33
N LEU A 88 -1.22 0.15 -5.41
CA LEU A 88 -1.01 0.65 -4.04
C LEU A 88 -0.17 1.94 -4.02
N HIS A 89 0.88 2.02 -4.84
CA HIS A 89 1.69 3.23 -4.96
C HIS A 89 0.91 4.39 -5.58
N LEU A 90 0.08 4.15 -6.61
CA LEU A 90 -0.76 5.19 -7.21
C LEU A 90 -1.68 5.85 -6.18
N LEU A 91 -2.29 5.06 -5.29
CA LEU A 91 -3.13 5.54 -4.19
C LEU A 91 -2.32 6.38 -3.20
N SER A 92 -1.18 5.86 -2.73
CA SER A 92 -0.35 6.53 -1.73
C SER A 92 0.34 7.78 -2.28
N HIS A 93 0.67 7.83 -3.57
CA HIS A 93 1.14 9.03 -4.26
C HIS A 93 0.01 10.01 -4.62
N ARG A 94 -1.26 9.68 -4.32
CA ARG A 94 -2.44 10.52 -4.62
C ARG A 94 -2.66 10.75 -6.12
N LEU A 95 -2.16 9.87 -6.97
CA LEU A 95 -2.37 9.91 -8.42
C LEU A 95 -3.76 9.38 -8.80
N ILE A 96 -4.30 8.47 -7.99
CA ILE A 96 -5.69 8.03 -8.05
C ILE A 96 -6.33 8.16 -6.67
N ARG A 97 -7.65 8.29 -6.64
CA ARG A 97 -8.44 8.26 -5.39
C ARG A 97 -8.78 6.81 -5.01
N PRO A 98 -9.20 6.56 -3.77
CA PRO A 98 -9.80 5.27 -3.43
C PRO A 98 -10.89 4.90 -4.44
N HIS A 99 -10.96 3.63 -4.82
CA HIS A 99 -11.79 3.09 -5.91
C HIS A 99 -11.40 3.53 -7.33
N GLY A 100 -10.31 4.27 -7.51
CA GLY A 100 -9.77 4.63 -8.83
C GLY A 100 -9.07 3.48 -9.57
N ALA A 101 -8.91 2.32 -8.94
CA ALA A 101 -8.43 1.10 -9.54
C ALA A 101 -9.19 -0.10 -8.99
N ASN A 102 -9.33 -1.15 -9.81
CA ASN A 102 -9.91 -2.41 -9.37
C ASN A 102 -8.94 -3.13 -8.42
N MET A 103 -9.41 -3.50 -7.23
CA MET A 103 -8.63 -4.17 -6.18
C MET A 103 -9.12 -5.60 -5.92
N ASP A 104 -9.97 -6.16 -6.80
CA ASP A 104 -10.48 -7.51 -6.66
C ASP A 104 -9.34 -8.54 -6.79
N GLY A 105 -9.34 -9.54 -5.94
CA GLY A 105 -8.38 -10.65 -5.98
C GLY A 105 -6.97 -10.37 -5.48
N ILE A 106 -6.61 -9.14 -5.10
CA ILE A 106 -5.24 -8.76 -4.72
C ILE A 106 -4.65 -9.59 -3.58
N PHE A 107 -5.48 -10.07 -2.65
CA PHE A 107 -5.03 -10.94 -1.56
C PHE A 107 -4.46 -12.28 -2.06
N GLY A 108 -4.93 -12.78 -3.18
CA GLY A 108 -4.42 -14.00 -3.82
C GLY A 108 -3.08 -13.79 -4.53
N LEU A 109 -2.79 -12.56 -4.94
CA LEU A 109 -1.59 -12.18 -5.69
C LEU A 109 -0.42 -11.77 -4.78
N LEU A 110 -0.70 -11.29 -3.56
CA LEU A 110 0.31 -10.87 -2.61
C LEU A 110 0.71 -12.02 -1.67
N SER A 111 2.01 -12.17 -1.43
CA SER A 111 2.58 -13.08 -0.46
C SER A 111 2.54 -12.49 0.96
N ASN A 112 2.50 -13.34 1.99
CA ASN A 112 2.85 -12.92 3.34
C ASN A 112 4.36 -12.66 3.39
N VAL A 113 4.74 -11.56 4.02
CA VAL A 113 6.12 -11.08 4.11
C VAL A 113 6.45 -10.76 5.55
N VAL A 114 7.65 -11.12 5.99
CA VAL A 114 8.19 -10.66 7.28
C VAL A 114 8.87 -9.31 7.02
N TRP A 115 8.26 -8.23 7.48
CA TRP A 115 8.78 -6.87 7.33
C TRP A 115 9.79 -6.57 8.42
N THR A 116 11.03 -6.28 8.05
CA THR A 116 12.14 -6.09 8.99
C THR A 116 12.88 -4.79 8.75
N ASN A 117 13.74 -4.41 9.70
CA ASN A 117 14.67 -3.28 9.53
C ASN A 117 15.74 -3.51 8.44
N TYR A 118 15.86 -4.74 7.92
CA TYR A 118 16.70 -5.08 6.76
C TYR A 118 15.90 -5.15 5.46
N GLY A 119 14.59 -4.89 5.50
CA GLY A 119 13.67 -5.01 4.36
C GLY A 119 12.83 -6.30 4.41
N PRO A 120 12.09 -6.61 3.32
CA PRO A 120 11.21 -7.76 3.25
C PRO A 120 11.98 -9.08 3.25
N CYS A 121 11.47 -10.07 3.99
CA CYS A 121 11.98 -11.42 4.05
C CYS A 121 10.85 -12.44 3.83
N ALA A 122 11.17 -13.58 3.24
CA ALA A 122 10.21 -14.68 3.13
C ALA A 122 9.84 -15.22 4.52
N VAL A 123 8.59 -15.67 4.68
CA VAL A 123 8.10 -16.29 5.92
C VAL A 123 8.75 -17.68 6.12
N GLY A 124 8.93 -18.44 5.04
CA GLY A 124 9.59 -19.73 5.09
C GLY A 124 11.03 -19.60 5.59
N ASP A 125 11.43 -20.45 6.53
CA ASP A 125 12.77 -20.48 7.12
C ASP A 125 13.25 -19.13 7.72
N PHE A 126 12.32 -18.24 8.11
CA PHE A 126 12.68 -16.92 8.62
C PHE A 126 13.62 -16.99 9.84
N GLN A 127 13.53 -18.02 10.67
CA GLN A 127 14.43 -18.14 11.84
C GLN A 127 15.90 -18.30 11.40
N MET A 128 16.16 -19.01 10.31
CA MET A 128 17.51 -19.12 9.74
C MET A 128 17.96 -17.80 9.10
N THR A 129 17.05 -17.11 8.42
CA THR A 129 17.28 -15.76 7.88
C THR A 129 17.58 -14.78 9.01
N ARG A 130 16.80 -14.80 10.11
CA ARG A 130 17.07 -14.00 11.30
C ARG A 130 18.48 -14.24 11.85
N GLY A 131 18.92 -15.51 11.91
CA GLY A 131 20.27 -15.87 12.35
C GLY A 131 21.36 -15.24 11.49
N ARG A 132 21.22 -15.29 10.15
CA ARG A 132 22.15 -14.65 9.21
C ARG A 132 22.17 -13.13 9.36
N LEU A 133 20.99 -12.51 9.47
CA LEU A 133 20.86 -11.06 9.62
C LEU A 133 21.44 -10.56 10.96
N ALA A 134 21.31 -11.33 12.03
CA ALA A 134 21.83 -10.98 13.35
C ALA A 134 23.36 -10.80 13.39
N ALA A 135 24.08 -11.36 12.43
CA ALA A 135 25.51 -11.12 12.25
C ALA A 135 25.83 -9.65 11.90
N ASN A 136 24.85 -8.93 11.34
CA ASN A 136 25.00 -7.52 10.93
C ASN A 136 24.38 -6.52 11.94
N GLY A 137 23.77 -7.03 13.03
CA GLY A 137 23.15 -6.19 14.07
C GLY A 137 21.77 -6.69 14.50
N PRO A 138 21.06 -5.93 15.36
CA PRO A 138 19.74 -6.33 15.85
C PRO A 138 18.72 -6.48 14.73
N VAL A 139 17.94 -7.56 14.78
CA VAL A 139 16.86 -7.82 13.82
C VAL A 139 15.53 -7.45 14.46
N VAL A 140 14.91 -6.40 13.94
CA VAL A 140 13.57 -5.97 14.33
C VAL A 140 12.57 -6.46 13.28
N VAL A 141 11.52 -7.13 13.73
CA VAL A 141 10.37 -7.49 12.90
C VAL A 141 9.25 -6.50 13.21
N TYR A 142 8.86 -5.73 12.21
CA TYR A 142 7.77 -4.76 12.32
C TYR A 142 6.40 -5.44 12.22
N SER A 143 6.26 -6.36 11.25
CA SER A 143 5.01 -7.10 11.03
C SER A 143 5.23 -8.36 10.20
N VAL A 144 4.20 -9.20 10.15
CA VAL A 144 4.06 -10.29 9.18
C VAL A 144 2.72 -10.07 8.50
N ASP A 145 2.75 -9.54 7.28
CA ASP A 145 1.53 -9.15 6.55
C ASP A 145 1.80 -9.14 5.04
N LYS A 146 0.72 -9.13 4.26
CA LYS A 146 0.75 -8.92 2.80
C LYS A 146 1.03 -7.46 2.43
N PHE A 147 0.68 -6.51 3.30
CA PHE A 147 0.80 -5.08 3.04
C PHE A 147 1.89 -4.46 3.92
N PRO A 148 2.85 -3.73 3.32
CA PRO A 148 3.81 -2.96 4.08
C PRO A 148 3.21 -1.65 4.63
N ARG A 149 3.96 -0.99 5.51
CA ARG A 149 3.68 0.37 5.96
C ARG A 149 3.87 1.35 4.81
N MET A 150 2.97 2.34 4.70
CA MET A 150 3.07 3.37 3.66
C MET A 150 4.44 4.07 3.68
N VAL A 151 4.87 4.53 4.84
CA VAL A 151 6.05 5.41 4.97
C VAL A 151 7.38 4.74 4.62
N ASP A 152 7.42 3.41 4.53
CA ASP A 152 8.60 2.69 4.05
C ASP A 152 8.79 2.84 2.52
N TYR A 153 7.76 3.29 1.79
CA TYR A 153 7.72 3.42 0.33
C TYR A 153 7.37 4.83 -0.13
N VAL A 154 6.41 5.46 0.53
CA VAL A 154 5.89 6.78 0.18
C VAL A 154 5.76 7.62 1.43
N VAL A 155 6.50 8.72 1.50
CA VAL A 155 6.36 9.74 2.54
C VAL A 155 5.53 10.89 1.95
N PRO A 156 4.22 10.97 2.24
CA PRO A 156 3.34 11.97 1.64
C PRO A 156 3.64 13.36 2.19
N SER A 157 3.67 14.37 1.32
CA SER A 157 3.82 15.77 1.72
C SER A 157 2.56 16.31 2.40
N GLY A 158 2.72 17.21 3.37
CA GLY A 158 1.60 17.89 4.04
C GLY A 158 0.76 16.98 4.95
N VAL A 159 1.28 15.82 5.35
CA VAL A 159 0.59 14.82 6.18
C VAL A 159 1.41 14.55 7.43
N ARG A 160 0.74 14.26 8.55
CA ARG A 160 1.35 13.76 9.77
C ARG A 160 0.87 12.35 10.05
N ILE A 161 1.78 11.44 10.39
CA ILE A 161 1.51 10.04 10.75
C ILE A 161 2.23 9.79 12.08
N GLY A 162 1.47 9.59 13.15
CA GLY A 162 2.00 9.42 14.50
C GLY A 162 2.64 8.05 14.74
N ASP A 163 2.14 7.02 14.05
CA ASP A 163 2.68 5.66 14.08
C ASP A 163 2.66 5.05 12.68
N ALA A 164 3.85 4.66 12.20
CA ALA A 164 4.04 4.11 10.86
C ALA A 164 3.23 2.81 10.63
N ASP A 165 3.06 1.98 11.65
CA ASP A 165 2.36 0.69 11.56
C ASP A 165 0.85 0.84 11.37
N ARG A 166 0.33 2.06 11.53
CA ARG A 166 -1.09 2.37 11.44
C ARG A 166 -1.57 2.76 10.06
N VAL A 167 -0.67 2.95 9.09
CA VAL A 167 -1.04 3.33 7.72
C VAL A 167 -0.42 2.36 6.72
N ARG A 168 -1.27 1.62 6.02
CA ARG A 168 -0.85 0.68 4.98
C ARG A 168 -0.49 1.38 3.69
N LEU A 169 0.49 0.86 2.96
CA LEU A 169 0.69 1.23 1.56
C LEU A 169 -0.62 0.99 0.78
N GLY A 170 -1.00 1.95 -0.05
CA GLY A 170 -2.31 1.99 -0.71
C GLY A 170 -3.35 2.83 0.02
N ALA A 171 -3.04 3.41 1.19
CA ALA A 171 -3.86 4.45 1.78
C ALA A 171 -3.68 5.78 1.01
N HIS A 172 -4.77 6.52 0.82
CA HIS A 172 -4.79 7.84 0.22
C HIS A 172 -4.95 8.90 1.30
N LEU A 173 -3.90 9.64 1.62
CA LEU A 173 -3.94 10.71 2.62
C LEU A 173 -3.78 12.06 1.93
N ALA A 174 -4.86 12.84 1.87
CA ALA A 174 -4.82 14.19 1.33
C ALA A 174 -3.99 15.13 2.21
N GLU A 175 -3.52 16.23 1.64
CA GLU A 175 -2.81 17.28 2.37
C GLU A 175 -3.66 17.81 3.54
N GLY A 176 -3.02 18.08 4.67
CA GLY A 176 -3.69 18.48 5.91
C GLY A 176 -4.17 17.32 6.79
N THR A 177 -4.07 16.07 6.32
CA THR A 177 -4.42 14.90 7.13
C THR A 177 -3.41 14.67 8.25
N THR A 178 -3.91 14.42 9.46
CA THR A 178 -3.12 13.92 10.59
C THR A 178 -3.69 12.57 11.03
N VAL A 179 -2.91 11.50 10.90
CA VAL A 179 -3.22 10.21 11.51
C VAL A 179 -2.53 10.16 12.86
N MET A 180 -3.32 10.18 13.94
CA MET A 180 -2.83 10.11 15.30
C MET A 180 -2.30 8.71 15.63
N HIS A 181 -1.60 8.57 16.74
CA HIS A 181 -0.97 7.30 17.14
C HIS A 181 -1.95 6.10 17.16
N GLU A 182 -3.19 6.30 17.59
CA GLU A 182 -4.22 5.24 17.61
C GLU A 182 -5.07 5.19 16.33
N GLY A 183 -4.93 6.16 15.41
CA GLY A 183 -5.61 6.16 14.14
C GLY A 183 -5.13 5.03 13.25
N PHE A 184 -5.98 4.55 12.34
CA PHE A 184 -5.63 3.50 11.39
C PHE A 184 -6.25 3.79 10.03
N VAL A 185 -5.46 3.68 8.96
CA VAL A 185 -5.95 3.80 7.57
C VAL A 185 -5.49 2.62 6.74
N ASN A 186 -6.45 1.90 6.18
CA ASN A 186 -6.21 0.74 5.34
C ASN A 186 -5.93 1.15 3.88
N PHE A 187 -5.51 0.17 3.04
CA PHE A 187 -5.37 0.37 1.59
C PHE A 187 -6.73 0.67 0.92
N ASN A 188 -6.69 1.31 -0.24
CA ASN A 188 -7.87 1.72 -1.01
C ASN A 188 -8.87 2.55 -0.21
N ALA A 189 -8.42 3.23 0.83
CA ALA A 189 -9.20 4.03 1.76
C ALA A 189 -8.46 5.33 2.07
N GLY A 190 -9.11 6.29 2.70
CA GLY A 190 -8.43 7.48 3.18
C GLY A 190 -9.25 8.74 3.14
N THR A 191 -8.55 9.88 3.16
CA THR A 191 -9.09 11.22 3.28
C THR A 191 -8.99 11.97 1.96
N LEU A 192 -9.97 12.82 1.66
CA LEU A 192 -9.98 13.66 0.44
C LEU A 192 -9.66 15.15 0.74
N GLY A 193 -9.27 15.47 1.97
CA GLY A 193 -8.86 16.79 2.42
C GLY A 193 -8.34 16.73 3.85
N ALA A 194 -8.26 17.87 4.53
CA ALA A 194 -7.82 17.95 5.92
C ALA A 194 -8.70 17.10 6.83
N SER A 195 -8.07 16.31 7.71
CA SER A 195 -8.78 15.41 8.62
C SER A 195 -7.90 15.05 9.81
N MET A 196 -8.48 15.00 11.00
CA MET A 196 -7.88 14.37 12.17
C MET A 196 -8.40 12.92 12.28
N VAL A 197 -7.51 11.95 12.18
CA VAL A 197 -7.84 10.53 12.20
C VAL A 197 -7.29 9.90 13.47
N GLU A 198 -8.15 9.72 14.46
CA GLU A 198 -7.84 9.03 15.72
C GLU A 198 -8.52 7.65 15.80
N GLY A 199 -9.46 7.37 14.92
CA GLY A 199 -10.17 6.12 14.78
C GLY A 199 -9.72 5.30 13.58
N ARG A 200 -10.48 4.24 13.26
CA ARG A 200 -10.18 3.29 12.19
C ARG A 200 -10.95 3.61 10.90
N ILE A 201 -10.20 3.79 9.81
CA ILE A 201 -10.70 3.87 8.44
C ILE A 201 -10.37 2.53 7.75
N SER A 202 -11.38 1.68 7.58
CA SER A 202 -11.22 0.36 6.96
C SER A 202 -11.04 0.45 5.43
N ALA A 203 -10.63 -0.65 4.79
CA ALA A 203 -10.47 -0.72 3.35
C ALA A 203 -11.73 -0.26 2.61
N GLY A 204 -11.57 0.55 1.58
CA GLY A 204 -12.65 1.09 0.76
C GLY A 204 -13.37 2.32 1.35
N VAL A 205 -13.12 2.70 2.60
CA VAL A 205 -13.80 3.85 3.22
C VAL A 205 -13.18 5.16 2.76
N VAL A 206 -14.02 6.11 2.36
CA VAL A 206 -13.63 7.44 1.92
C VAL A 206 -14.14 8.50 2.90
N VAL A 207 -13.27 9.37 3.35
CA VAL A 207 -13.58 10.48 4.29
C VAL A 207 -13.42 11.82 3.59
N GLY A 208 -14.47 12.61 3.60
CA GLY A 208 -14.52 13.94 2.98
C GLY A 208 -13.70 15.00 3.73
N ASP A 209 -13.42 16.10 3.04
CA ASP A 209 -12.63 17.21 3.57
C ASP A 209 -13.25 17.83 4.85
N GLY A 210 -12.38 18.18 5.80
CA GLY A 210 -12.78 18.80 7.06
C GLY A 210 -13.50 17.85 8.02
N THR A 211 -13.40 16.53 7.82
CA THR A 211 -14.06 15.52 8.65
C THR A 211 -13.08 14.87 9.60
N ASP A 212 -13.42 14.83 10.88
CA ASP A 212 -12.62 14.22 11.94
C ASP A 212 -13.20 12.88 12.39
N ILE A 213 -12.31 11.92 12.62
CA ILE A 213 -12.63 10.57 13.09
C ILE A 213 -12.12 10.42 14.52
N GLY A 214 -13.02 10.51 15.49
CA GLY A 214 -12.69 10.50 16.91
C GLY A 214 -12.05 9.20 17.40
N GLY A 215 -11.36 9.29 18.52
CA GLY A 215 -10.61 8.20 19.12
C GLY A 215 -11.44 6.94 19.37
N GLY A 216 -10.96 5.79 18.89
CA GLY A 216 -11.67 4.52 18.97
C GLY A 216 -12.91 4.39 18.08
N ALA A 217 -13.27 5.41 17.31
CA ALA A 217 -14.32 5.28 16.30
C ALA A 217 -13.87 4.28 15.22
N SER A 218 -14.79 3.52 14.69
CA SER A 218 -14.52 2.48 13.68
C SER A 218 -15.51 2.53 12.53
N ILE A 219 -14.97 2.76 11.32
CA ILE A 219 -15.76 2.76 10.09
C ILE A 219 -15.44 1.47 9.35
N MET A 220 -16.44 0.58 9.21
CA MET A 220 -16.30 -0.66 8.46
C MET A 220 -16.44 -0.40 6.96
N GLY A 221 -15.56 -1.01 6.15
CA GLY A 221 -15.49 -0.78 4.71
C GLY A 221 -16.45 -1.61 3.89
N THR A 222 -16.57 -2.88 4.24
CA THR A 222 -17.49 -3.81 3.59
C THR A 222 -18.27 -4.56 4.64
N LEU A 223 -19.48 -4.94 4.28
CA LEU A 223 -20.35 -5.76 5.10
C LEU A 223 -19.72 -7.14 5.36
N SER A 224 -19.86 -7.62 6.57
CA SER A 224 -19.81 -9.05 6.83
C SER A 224 -20.97 -9.71 6.07
N GLY A 225 -20.71 -10.26 4.89
CA GLY A 225 -21.75 -10.86 4.05
C GLY A 225 -21.60 -10.61 2.55
N GLY A 226 -20.54 -9.88 2.12
CA GLY A 226 -20.21 -9.74 0.69
C GLY A 226 -20.91 -8.59 -0.04
N GLY A 227 -21.44 -7.61 0.68
CA GLY A 227 -21.96 -6.37 0.08
C GLY A 227 -20.88 -5.61 -0.67
N LYS A 228 -21.25 -4.99 -1.81
CA LYS A 228 -20.36 -4.18 -2.65
C LYS A 228 -20.46 -2.68 -2.36
N GLU A 229 -21.19 -2.28 -1.34
CA GLU A 229 -21.41 -0.88 -1.04
C GLU A 229 -20.18 -0.24 -0.41
N THR A 230 -19.86 0.98 -0.87
CA THR A 230 -18.76 1.80 -0.36
C THR A 230 -19.28 2.74 0.69
N ILE A 231 -18.70 2.70 1.90
CA ILE A 231 -19.01 3.65 2.95
C ILE A 231 -18.21 4.93 2.72
N THR A 232 -18.94 6.04 2.59
CA THR A 232 -18.36 7.39 2.46
C THR A 232 -18.87 8.27 3.59
N ILE A 233 -17.96 8.91 4.32
CA ILE A 233 -18.29 9.99 5.26
C ILE A 233 -18.17 11.31 4.53
N GLY A 234 -19.22 12.14 4.62
CA GLY A 234 -19.28 13.43 3.97
C GLY A 234 -18.23 14.43 4.45
N GLN A 235 -18.33 15.65 3.97
CA GLN A 235 -17.44 16.75 4.37
C GLN A 235 -17.89 17.37 5.69
N ARG A 236 -16.93 17.91 6.47
CA ARG A 236 -17.17 18.67 7.71
C ARG A 236 -18.02 17.91 8.73
N CYS A 237 -17.82 16.60 8.80
CA CYS A 237 -18.44 15.74 9.78
C CYS A 237 -17.52 15.56 10.99
N LEU A 238 -18.10 15.22 12.13
CA LEU A 238 -17.38 14.73 13.30
C LEU A 238 -17.96 13.40 13.70
N LEU A 239 -17.15 12.33 13.60
CA LEU A 239 -17.47 11.07 14.24
C LEU A 239 -16.96 11.14 15.67
N GLY A 240 -17.89 11.15 16.65
CA GLY A 240 -17.53 11.16 18.06
C GLY A 240 -16.68 9.94 18.44
N ALA A 241 -15.93 10.07 19.54
CA ALA A 241 -15.13 8.95 20.06
C ALA A 241 -16.02 7.70 20.29
N LEU A 242 -15.45 6.51 20.03
CA LEU A 242 -16.11 5.21 20.17
C LEU A 242 -17.31 4.96 19.23
N SER A 243 -17.54 5.84 18.25
CA SER A 243 -18.60 5.63 17.24
C SER A 243 -18.31 4.38 16.41
N LEU A 244 -19.37 3.63 16.10
CA LEU A 244 -19.31 2.49 15.18
C LEU A 244 -20.21 2.78 13.98
N ILE A 245 -19.61 2.86 12.80
CA ILE A 245 -20.30 3.05 11.53
C ILE A 245 -20.20 1.76 10.73
N HIS A 246 -21.34 1.17 10.46
CA HIS A 246 -21.46 0.01 9.57
C HIS A 246 -22.82 0.06 8.87
N ILE A 247 -22.93 -0.58 7.72
CA ILE A 247 -24.20 -0.89 7.09
C ILE A 247 -24.55 -2.31 7.53
N SER A 248 -25.70 -2.50 8.13
CA SER A 248 -26.28 -3.83 8.37
C SER A 248 -27.40 -4.02 7.35
N GLU A 249 -27.39 -5.13 6.63
CA GLU A 249 -28.57 -5.51 5.87
C GLU A 249 -29.70 -5.92 6.82
N PRO A 250 -30.97 -5.65 6.44
CA PRO A 250 -32.14 -6.02 7.25
C PRO A 250 -32.35 -7.53 7.32
#